data_b660abd11d6afe9d846ecd65cb28ffde
#
_entry.id   b660abd11d6afe9d846ecd65cb28ffde
#
_cell.length_a   1.000
_cell.length_b   1.000
_cell.length_c   1.000
_cell.angle_alpha   90.00
_cell.angle_beta   90.00
_cell.angle_gamma   90.00
#
_symmetry.space_group_name_H-M   'P 1'
#
loop_
_entity.id
_entity.type
_entity.pdbx_description
1 polymer ?
#
loop_
_entity_poly.entity_id
_entity_poly.type
_entity_poly.pdbx_seq_one_letter_code
_entity_poly.pdbx_strand_id
1 'polypeptide(L)'
;NEEAGKVFRFKEQEKLHEEVIDSGLAKIYQSHLDISREIAQAEQTDVKTTLLDGKAFEKIIQYVRKENPWLLIVGRIGVHSDEDMDIGSNTENLLRAASCNILVSNRKYVPPIDTQAEYTIAWTEEALRRMERIPVFARGVAKTAIHRYAIEKGHTIISNTVVDSAVGHILPKGAMDAMRALGGNLDAAGIDRDKMQ
;
A
#
# COMPACT_ATOMS: atom_id res chain seq x y z
N ASN A 1 23.80 -41.51 -1.38
CA ASN A 1 22.40 -41.24 -0.92
C ASN A 1 22.24 -39.92 -0.15
N GLU A 2 23.32 -39.36 0.39
CA GLU A 2 23.29 -38.08 1.14
C GLU A 2 23.23 -36.85 0.21
N GLU A 3 23.86 -36.92 -0.96
CA GLU A 3 23.82 -35.85 -1.96
C GLU A 3 22.45 -35.73 -2.64
N ALA A 4 21.75 -36.84 -2.88
CA ALA A 4 20.40 -36.84 -3.42
C ALA A 4 19.40 -36.16 -2.46
N GLY A 5 19.56 -36.38 -1.14
CA GLY A 5 18.74 -35.72 -0.10
C GLY A 5 18.98 -34.21 -0.01
N LYS A 6 20.19 -33.72 -0.27
CA LYS A 6 20.52 -32.28 -0.30
C LYS A 6 19.91 -31.59 -1.52
N VAL A 7 19.95 -32.24 -2.69
CA VAL A 7 19.34 -31.71 -3.94
C VAL A 7 17.82 -31.67 -3.85
N PHE A 8 17.19 -32.68 -3.21
CA PHE A 8 15.73 -32.68 -2.99
C PHE A 8 15.29 -31.55 -2.05
N ARG A 9 15.98 -31.35 -0.93
CA ARG A 9 15.69 -30.24 0.01
C ARG A 9 15.90 -28.86 -0.63
N PHE A 10 16.89 -28.72 -1.50
CA PHE A 10 17.13 -27.48 -2.21
C PHE A 10 15.99 -27.13 -3.16
N LYS A 11 15.50 -28.12 -3.93
CA LYS A 11 14.34 -27.94 -4.82
C LYS A 11 13.03 -27.66 -4.07
N GLU A 12 12.82 -28.29 -2.93
CA GLU A 12 11.65 -28.02 -2.08
C GLU A 12 11.72 -26.62 -1.45
N GLN A 13 12.91 -26.17 -1.02
CA GLN A 13 13.11 -24.83 -0.51
C GLN A 13 12.96 -23.77 -1.61
N GLU A 14 13.48 -24.02 -2.80
CA GLU A 14 13.33 -23.13 -3.96
C GLU A 14 11.86 -22.98 -4.34
N LYS A 15 11.11 -24.08 -4.44
CA LYS A 15 9.68 -24.08 -4.74
C LYS A 15 8.87 -23.36 -3.66
N LEU A 16 9.16 -23.60 -2.38
CA LEU A 16 8.50 -22.91 -1.27
C LEU A 16 8.80 -21.42 -1.29
N HIS A 17 10.03 -21.05 -1.64
CA HIS A 17 10.45 -19.66 -1.74
C HIS A 17 9.73 -18.94 -2.89
N GLU A 18 9.62 -19.57 -4.05
CA GLU A 18 8.85 -19.06 -5.19
C GLU A 18 7.36 -18.90 -4.83
N GLU A 19 6.73 -19.91 -4.24
CA GLU A 19 5.32 -19.84 -3.81
C GLU A 19 5.07 -18.71 -2.79
N VAL A 20 5.98 -18.46 -1.86
CA VAL A 20 5.86 -17.38 -0.87
C VAL A 20 6.03 -16.01 -1.53
N ILE A 21 6.99 -15.87 -2.45
CA ILE A 21 7.22 -14.62 -3.18
C ILE A 21 6.01 -14.33 -4.08
N ASP A 22 5.54 -15.28 -4.85
CA ASP A 22 4.41 -15.11 -5.77
C ASP A 22 3.13 -14.76 -5.01
N SER A 23 2.88 -15.42 -3.87
CA SER A 23 1.73 -15.07 -3.02
C SER A 23 1.84 -13.67 -2.43
N GLY A 24 3.04 -13.23 -2.08
CA GLY A 24 3.32 -11.88 -1.58
C GLY A 24 3.10 -10.82 -2.65
N LEU A 25 3.63 -11.04 -3.85
CA LEU A 25 3.44 -10.15 -4.99
C LEU A 25 1.96 -10.06 -5.41
N ALA A 26 1.26 -11.20 -5.45
CA ALA A 26 -0.17 -11.23 -5.77
C ALA A 26 -0.99 -10.37 -4.79
N LYS A 27 -0.69 -10.41 -3.49
CA LYS A 27 -1.34 -9.57 -2.48
C LYS A 27 -1.08 -8.07 -2.71
N ILE A 28 0.15 -7.70 -3.07
CA ILE A 28 0.50 -6.31 -3.39
C ILE A 28 -0.27 -5.82 -4.61
N TYR A 29 -0.31 -6.59 -5.69
CA TYR A 29 -1.04 -6.20 -6.89
C TYR A 29 -2.56 -6.21 -6.66
N GLN A 30 -3.07 -7.13 -5.84
CA GLN A 30 -4.49 -7.10 -5.45
C GLN A 30 -4.82 -5.82 -4.68
N SER A 31 -3.97 -5.38 -3.75
CA SER A 31 -4.19 -4.12 -3.03
C SER A 31 -4.23 -2.91 -3.96
N HIS A 32 -3.43 -2.88 -5.02
CA HIS A 32 -3.49 -1.82 -6.03
C HIS A 32 -4.83 -1.82 -6.79
N LEU A 33 -5.39 -3.00 -7.07
CA LEU A 33 -6.71 -3.13 -7.70
C LEU A 33 -7.83 -2.68 -6.76
N ASP A 34 -7.71 -2.98 -5.47
CA ASP A 34 -8.68 -2.57 -4.46
C ASP A 34 -8.67 -1.06 -4.26
N ILE A 35 -7.49 -0.43 -4.20
CA ILE A 35 -7.33 1.04 -4.21
C ILE A 35 -7.98 1.65 -5.46
N SER A 36 -7.75 1.06 -6.63
CA SER A 36 -8.32 1.57 -7.89
C SER A 36 -9.85 1.50 -7.90
N ARG A 37 -10.43 0.44 -7.31
CA ARG A 37 -11.88 0.30 -7.16
C ARG A 37 -12.45 1.38 -6.23
N GLU A 38 -11.79 1.66 -5.11
CA GLU A 38 -12.23 2.67 -4.17
C GLU A 38 -12.20 4.07 -4.78
N ILE A 39 -11.14 4.41 -5.51
CA ILE A 39 -11.04 5.68 -6.23
C ILE A 39 -12.20 5.81 -7.22
N ALA A 40 -12.51 4.75 -7.98
CA ALA A 40 -13.61 4.75 -8.92
C ALA A 40 -14.98 4.92 -8.22
N GLN A 41 -15.19 4.26 -7.08
CA GLN A 41 -16.41 4.38 -6.27
C GLN A 41 -16.58 5.80 -5.70
N ALA A 42 -15.49 6.45 -5.27
CA ALA A 42 -15.53 7.84 -4.83
C ALA A 42 -16.00 8.79 -5.95
N GLU A 43 -15.69 8.46 -7.21
CA GLU A 43 -16.15 9.16 -8.40
C GLU A 43 -17.49 8.60 -8.94
N GLN A 44 -18.22 7.83 -8.13
CA GLN A 44 -19.52 7.22 -8.48
C GLN A 44 -19.46 6.34 -9.75
N THR A 45 -18.30 5.73 -9.99
CA THR A 45 -18.07 4.87 -11.15
C THR A 45 -17.80 3.45 -10.68
N ASP A 46 -18.50 2.48 -11.27
CA ASP A 46 -18.24 1.06 -11.00
C ASP A 46 -17.20 0.52 -11.98
N VAL A 47 -16.19 -0.18 -11.46
CA VAL A 47 -15.11 -0.78 -12.24
C VAL A 47 -14.91 -2.26 -11.88
N LYS A 48 -14.80 -3.09 -12.90
CA LYS A 48 -14.41 -4.48 -12.76
C LYS A 48 -12.89 -4.57 -12.70
N THR A 49 -12.36 -5.15 -11.63
CA THR A 49 -10.93 -5.41 -11.48
C THR A 49 -10.61 -6.88 -11.77
N THR A 50 -9.47 -7.14 -12.39
CA THR A 50 -9.01 -8.50 -12.69
C THR A 50 -7.50 -8.57 -12.49
N LEU A 51 -7.05 -9.45 -11.57
CA LEU A 51 -5.65 -9.76 -11.40
C LEU A 51 -5.22 -10.75 -12.48
N LEU A 52 -4.19 -10.40 -13.23
CA LEU A 52 -3.60 -11.25 -14.26
C LEU A 52 -2.23 -11.73 -13.78
N ASP A 53 -2.00 -13.03 -13.87
CA ASP A 53 -0.74 -13.66 -13.49
C ASP A 53 0.10 -14.05 -14.71
N GLY A 54 1.41 -13.81 -14.66
CA GLY A 54 2.39 -14.10 -15.68
C GLY A 54 2.99 -12.85 -16.35
N LYS A 55 3.59 -13.00 -17.53
CA LYS A 55 4.21 -11.87 -18.25
C LYS A 55 3.16 -10.84 -18.66
N ALA A 56 3.32 -9.62 -18.15
CA ALA A 56 2.30 -8.57 -18.22
C ALA A 56 1.74 -8.35 -19.63
N PHE A 57 2.60 -8.12 -20.61
CA PHE A 57 2.18 -7.87 -21.99
C PHE A 57 1.40 -9.06 -22.60
N GLU A 58 1.88 -10.31 -22.37
CA GLU A 58 1.23 -11.50 -22.93
C GLU A 58 -0.18 -11.69 -22.34
N LYS A 59 -0.31 -11.51 -21.02
CA LYS A 59 -1.58 -11.65 -20.31
C LYS A 59 -2.57 -10.55 -20.66
N ILE A 60 -2.10 -9.33 -20.82
CA ILE A 60 -2.95 -8.22 -21.28
C ILE A 60 -3.48 -8.49 -22.69
N ILE A 61 -2.64 -8.95 -23.63
CA ILE A 61 -3.08 -9.28 -24.99
C ILE A 61 -4.10 -10.43 -24.99
N GLN A 62 -3.88 -11.47 -24.19
CA GLN A 62 -4.85 -12.56 -24.03
C GLN A 62 -6.19 -12.06 -23.50
N TYR A 63 -6.14 -11.16 -22.50
CA TYR A 63 -7.32 -10.56 -21.89
C TYR A 63 -8.06 -9.66 -22.89
N VAL A 64 -7.34 -8.80 -23.62
CA VAL A 64 -7.89 -7.94 -24.68
C VAL A 64 -8.60 -8.76 -25.77
N ARG A 65 -8.00 -9.87 -26.21
CA ARG A 65 -8.62 -10.77 -27.19
C ARG A 65 -9.89 -11.42 -26.67
N LYS A 66 -9.92 -11.78 -25.38
CA LYS A 66 -11.07 -12.41 -24.73
C LYS A 66 -12.23 -11.41 -24.53
N GLU A 67 -11.94 -10.25 -23.97
CA GLU A 67 -12.96 -9.24 -23.61
C GLU A 67 -13.36 -8.33 -24.79
N ASN A 68 -12.55 -8.31 -25.85
CA ASN A 68 -12.73 -7.50 -27.05
C ASN A 68 -13.12 -6.03 -26.78
N PRO A 69 -12.33 -5.28 -25.99
CA PRO A 69 -12.66 -3.92 -25.65
C PRO A 69 -12.54 -3.00 -26.87
N TRP A 70 -13.30 -1.92 -26.87
CA TRP A 70 -13.17 -0.86 -27.87
C TRP A 70 -11.89 -0.04 -27.70
N LEU A 71 -11.44 0.16 -26.44
CA LEU A 71 -10.28 0.97 -26.07
C LEU A 71 -9.48 0.29 -24.96
N LEU A 72 -8.17 0.25 -25.11
CA LEU A 72 -7.20 -0.08 -24.08
C LEU A 72 -6.46 1.19 -23.66
N ILE A 73 -6.46 1.53 -22.38
CA ILE A 73 -5.72 2.67 -21.83
C ILE A 73 -4.52 2.14 -21.07
N VAL A 74 -3.32 2.62 -21.39
CA VAL A 74 -2.07 2.21 -20.75
C VAL A 74 -1.20 3.40 -20.37
N GLY A 75 -0.39 3.26 -19.34
CA GLY A 75 0.63 4.25 -19.02
C GLY A 75 1.79 4.21 -20.02
N ARG A 76 2.39 5.35 -20.34
CA ARG A 76 3.53 5.45 -21.26
C ARG A 76 4.74 4.66 -20.75
N ILE A 77 5.04 4.78 -19.47
CA ILE A 77 6.14 4.09 -18.77
C ILE A 77 5.62 3.40 -17.50
N GLY A 78 6.29 2.36 -17.05
CA GLY A 78 6.00 1.67 -15.80
C GLY A 78 6.53 2.41 -14.57
N VAL A 79 6.03 2.05 -13.39
CA VAL A 79 6.40 2.69 -12.11
C VAL A 79 7.89 2.51 -11.78
N HIS A 80 8.50 1.43 -12.26
CA HIS A 80 9.92 1.10 -12.03
C HIS A 80 10.81 1.45 -13.23
N SER A 81 10.28 2.13 -14.23
CA SER A 81 11.05 2.54 -15.41
C SER A 81 11.80 3.83 -15.12
N ASP A 82 12.95 4.01 -15.78
CA ASP A 82 13.68 5.26 -15.79
C ASP A 82 12.79 6.37 -16.36
N GLU A 83 12.78 7.54 -15.75
CA GLU A 83 11.97 8.69 -16.19
C GLU A 83 12.41 9.23 -17.56
N ASP A 84 13.67 8.97 -17.94
CA ASP A 84 14.22 9.35 -19.24
C ASP A 84 13.81 8.41 -20.39
N MET A 85 13.11 7.30 -20.09
CA MET A 85 12.59 6.41 -21.14
C MET A 85 11.46 7.06 -21.92
N ASP A 86 11.54 6.96 -23.24
CA ASP A 86 10.49 7.47 -24.15
C ASP A 86 9.20 6.65 -24.00
N ILE A 87 9.30 5.31 -24.06
CA ILE A 87 8.17 4.38 -23.89
C ILE A 87 8.59 3.11 -23.17
N GLY A 88 7.72 2.58 -22.33
CA GLY A 88 7.96 1.29 -21.65
C GLY A 88 7.76 0.10 -22.59
N SER A 89 8.57 -0.95 -22.41
CA SER A 89 8.55 -2.16 -23.26
C SER A 89 7.18 -2.84 -23.32
N ASN A 90 6.44 -2.91 -22.23
CA ASN A 90 5.09 -3.46 -22.21
C ASN A 90 4.15 -2.62 -23.08
N THR A 91 4.21 -1.30 -23.00
CA THR A 91 3.38 -0.38 -23.78
C THR A 91 3.73 -0.44 -25.25
N GLU A 92 5.00 -0.50 -25.60
CA GLU A 92 5.45 -0.68 -26.99
C GLU A 92 4.93 -2.01 -27.57
N ASN A 93 5.07 -3.12 -26.85
CA ASN A 93 4.57 -4.41 -27.29
C ASN A 93 3.05 -4.43 -27.44
N LEU A 94 2.31 -3.76 -26.57
CA LEU A 94 0.84 -3.63 -26.67
C LEU A 94 0.44 -2.81 -27.89
N LEU A 95 1.13 -1.70 -28.20
CA LEU A 95 0.90 -0.90 -29.40
C LEU A 95 1.06 -1.71 -30.69
N ARG A 96 2.00 -2.67 -30.70
CA ARG A 96 2.26 -3.52 -31.87
C ARG A 96 1.27 -4.69 -32.01
N ALA A 97 0.70 -5.19 -30.90
CA ALA A 97 0.01 -6.48 -30.87
C ALA A 97 -1.49 -6.42 -30.52
N ALA A 98 -1.98 -5.31 -29.98
CA ALA A 98 -3.38 -5.21 -29.60
C ALA A 98 -4.31 -5.08 -30.83
N SER A 99 -5.49 -5.68 -30.71
CA SER A 99 -6.53 -5.68 -31.74
C SER A 99 -7.57 -4.57 -31.56
N CYS A 100 -7.35 -3.65 -30.62
CA CYS A 100 -8.25 -2.53 -30.30
C CYS A 100 -7.51 -1.20 -30.34
N ASN A 101 -8.26 -0.08 -30.20
CA ASN A 101 -7.65 1.23 -30.04
C ASN A 101 -6.84 1.29 -28.76
N ILE A 102 -5.72 2.04 -28.77
CA ILE A 102 -4.88 2.24 -27.58
C ILE A 102 -4.74 3.73 -27.31
N LEU A 103 -5.01 4.11 -26.06
CA LEU A 103 -4.70 5.43 -25.52
C LEU A 103 -3.49 5.30 -24.59
N VAL A 104 -2.39 5.98 -24.92
CA VAL A 104 -1.21 6.04 -24.06
C VAL A 104 -1.29 7.29 -23.19
N SER A 105 -1.32 7.11 -21.87
CA SER A 105 -1.40 8.18 -20.90
C SER A 105 -0.03 8.52 -20.32
N ASN A 106 0.33 9.80 -20.31
CA ASN A 106 1.51 10.32 -19.62
C ASN A 106 1.21 10.77 -18.18
N ARG A 107 -0.07 10.70 -17.79
CA ARG A 107 -0.49 11.22 -16.50
C ARG A 107 -0.13 10.25 -15.39
N LYS A 108 0.63 10.73 -14.40
CA LYS A 108 0.90 10.00 -13.17
C LYS A 108 -0.15 10.41 -12.14
N TYR A 109 -0.88 9.45 -11.63
CA TYR A 109 -1.81 9.64 -10.53
C TYR A 109 -1.23 8.94 -9.29
N VAL A 110 -1.13 9.68 -8.20
CA VAL A 110 -0.70 9.14 -6.89
C VAL A 110 -1.92 9.18 -5.98
N PRO A 111 -2.44 8.01 -5.54
CA PRO A 111 -3.56 7.96 -4.61
C PRO A 111 -3.26 8.71 -3.30
N PRO A 112 -4.28 9.23 -2.60
CA PRO A 112 -4.11 9.78 -1.26
C PRO A 112 -3.41 8.79 -0.32
N ILE A 113 -2.52 9.29 0.55
CA ILE A 113 -1.71 8.45 1.45
C ILE A 113 -2.58 7.56 2.33
N ASP A 114 -3.69 8.08 2.82
CA ASP A 114 -4.58 7.31 3.70
C ASP A 114 -5.24 6.14 2.96
N THR A 115 -5.65 6.34 1.70
CA THR A 115 -6.17 5.27 0.84
C THR A 115 -5.11 4.20 0.58
N GLN A 116 -3.86 4.59 0.28
CA GLN A 116 -2.77 3.62 0.10
C GLN A 116 -2.52 2.83 1.39
N ALA A 117 -2.43 3.52 2.53
CA ALA A 117 -2.11 2.91 3.80
C ALA A 117 -3.19 1.92 4.26
N GLU A 118 -4.46 2.18 3.99
CA GLU A 118 -5.57 1.31 4.38
C GLU A 118 -5.44 -0.10 3.78
N TYR A 119 -4.93 -0.21 2.55
CA TYR A 119 -4.77 -1.48 1.84
C TYR A 119 -3.37 -2.10 1.96
N THR A 120 -2.36 -1.32 2.32
CA THR A 120 -0.97 -1.79 2.32
C THR A 120 -0.34 -1.89 3.69
N ILE A 121 -0.92 -1.26 4.72
CA ILE A 121 -0.36 -1.17 6.05
C ILE A 121 -1.36 -1.68 7.09
N ALA A 122 -0.94 -2.66 7.88
CA ALA A 122 -1.71 -3.15 9.02
C ALA A 122 -1.33 -2.39 10.30
N TRP A 123 -2.30 -2.18 11.20
CA TRP A 123 -2.06 -1.63 12.53
C TRP A 123 -2.12 -2.75 13.57
N THR A 124 -1.21 -2.73 14.54
CA THR A 124 -1.37 -3.58 15.71
C THR A 124 -2.49 -3.05 16.60
N GLU A 125 -3.14 -3.93 17.36
CA GLU A 125 -4.22 -3.52 18.30
C GLU A 125 -3.75 -2.49 19.32
N GLU A 126 -2.50 -2.61 19.80
CA GLU A 126 -1.95 -1.66 20.76
C GLU A 126 -1.77 -0.27 20.14
N ALA A 127 -1.31 -0.21 18.89
CA ALA A 127 -1.16 1.05 18.18
C ALA A 127 -2.53 1.70 17.89
N LEU A 128 -3.55 0.91 17.56
CA LEU A 128 -4.93 1.40 17.39
C LEU A 128 -5.47 1.96 18.72
N ARG A 129 -5.35 1.22 19.82
CA ARG A 129 -5.77 1.69 21.15
C ARG A 129 -5.06 2.98 21.57
N ARG A 130 -3.81 3.15 21.15
CA ARG A 130 -3.08 4.39 21.39
C ARG A 130 -3.63 5.56 20.58
N MET A 131 -4.03 5.32 19.32
CA MET A 131 -4.68 6.33 18.49
C MET A 131 -6.02 6.80 19.07
N GLU A 132 -6.77 5.93 19.73
CA GLU A 132 -8.04 6.28 20.39
C GLU A 132 -7.88 7.30 21.52
N ARG A 133 -6.70 7.37 22.15
CA ARG A 133 -6.38 8.38 23.21
C ARG A 133 -6.15 9.77 22.63
N ILE A 134 -5.93 9.89 21.33
CA ILE A 134 -5.78 11.19 20.67
C ILE A 134 -7.15 11.85 20.53
N PRO A 135 -7.29 13.15 20.86
CA PRO A 135 -8.54 13.89 20.67
C PRO A 135 -9.06 13.74 19.23
N VAL A 136 -10.39 13.61 19.10
CA VAL A 136 -11.03 13.29 17.81
C VAL A 136 -10.62 14.27 16.71
N PHE A 137 -10.53 15.57 17.02
CA PHE A 137 -10.15 16.61 16.04
C PHE A 137 -8.71 16.49 15.52
N ALA A 138 -7.79 15.88 16.30
CA ALA A 138 -6.38 15.70 15.94
C ALA A 138 -6.08 14.32 15.38
N ARG A 139 -6.98 13.34 15.57
CA ARG A 139 -6.75 11.92 15.23
C ARG A 139 -6.50 11.72 13.74
N GLY A 140 -7.28 12.38 12.88
CA GLY A 140 -7.11 12.30 11.42
C GLY A 140 -5.71 12.76 10.99
N VAL A 141 -5.29 13.94 11.43
CA VAL A 141 -3.96 14.50 11.10
C VAL A 141 -2.84 13.59 11.62
N ALA A 142 -2.97 13.07 12.84
CA ALA A 142 -1.99 12.16 13.41
C ALA A 142 -1.91 10.83 12.61
N LYS A 143 -3.05 10.26 12.21
CA LYS A 143 -3.12 9.04 11.40
C LYS A 143 -2.41 9.25 10.06
N THR A 144 -2.74 10.30 9.33
CA THR A 144 -2.11 10.64 8.04
C THR A 144 -0.60 10.84 8.17
N ALA A 145 -0.14 11.47 9.23
CA ALA A 145 1.27 11.70 9.48
C ALA A 145 2.03 10.38 9.77
N ILE A 146 1.43 9.48 10.54
CA ILE A 146 1.99 8.14 10.82
C ILE A 146 2.00 7.28 9.54
N HIS A 147 0.94 7.31 8.74
CA HIS A 147 0.88 6.62 7.45
C HIS A 147 1.99 7.09 6.52
N ARG A 148 2.19 8.41 6.40
CA ARG A 148 3.27 8.99 5.59
C ARG A 148 4.63 8.47 6.03
N TYR A 149 4.91 8.52 7.33
CA TYR A 149 6.15 8.01 7.89
C TYR A 149 6.34 6.51 7.59
N ALA A 150 5.29 5.70 7.79
CA ALA A 150 5.33 4.27 7.54
C ALA A 150 5.62 3.95 6.05
N ILE A 151 4.96 4.63 5.12
CA ILE A 151 5.19 4.48 3.68
C ILE A 151 6.63 4.89 3.30
N GLU A 152 7.10 6.06 3.77
CA GLU A 152 8.46 6.55 3.49
C GLU A 152 9.55 5.63 4.02
N LYS A 153 9.30 4.94 5.13
CA LYS A 153 10.25 3.99 5.75
C LYS A 153 10.03 2.54 5.33
N GLY A 154 9.04 2.26 4.47
CA GLY A 154 8.74 0.91 3.98
C GLY A 154 8.14 -0.02 5.05
N HIS A 155 7.49 0.54 6.09
CA HIS A 155 6.80 -0.27 7.08
C HIS A 155 5.47 -0.78 6.54
N THR A 156 5.22 -2.07 6.69
CA THR A 156 3.94 -2.72 6.36
C THR A 156 3.06 -2.95 7.58
N ILE A 157 3.62 -2.73 8.78
CA ILE A 157 2.92 -2.88 10.06
C ILE A 157 3.23 -1.66 10.93
N ILE A 158 2.20 -0.98 11.42
CA ILE A 158 2.31 0.11 12.38
C ILE A 158 2.14 -0.46 13.78
N SER A 159 3.26 -0.56 14.48
CA SER A 159 3.34 -0.90 15.91
C SER A 159 3.53 0.36 16.76
N ASN A 160 3.48 0.23 18.08
CA ASN A 160 3.80 1.35 18.99
C ASN A 160 5.19 1.95 18.72
N THR A 161 6.17 1.13 18.36
CA THR A 161 7.52 1.59 17.99
C THR A 161 7.52 2.48 16.74
N VAL A 162 6.73 2.11 15.73
CA VAL A 162 6.58 2.91 14.52
C VAL A 162 5.86 4.22 14.83
N VAL A 163 4.82 4.19 15.68
CA VAL A 163 4.13 5.40 16.14
C VAL A 163 5.09 6.33 16.88
N ASP A 164 5.92 5.80 17.81
CA ASP A 164 6.92 6.61 18.54
C ASP A 164 7.93 7.25 17.60
N SER A 165 8.43 6.48 16.64
CA SER A 165 9.38 6.97 15.65
C SER A 165 8.77 8.05 14.75
N ALA A 166 7.52 7.86 14.32
CA ALA A 166 6.79 8.84 13.52
C ALA A 166 6.56 10.14 14.30
N VAL A 167 6.11 10.04 15.56
CA VAL A 167 5.92 11.19 16.45
C VAL A 167 7.23 11.92 16.69
N GLY A 168 8.33 11.20 16.94
CA GLY A 168 9.66 11.79 17.13
C GLY A 168 10.22 12.46 15.87
N HIS A 169 9.79 12.03 14.69
CA HIS A 169 10.18 12.65 13.40
C HIS A 169 9.37 13.90 13.06
N ILE A 170 8.11 13.94 13.46
CA ILE A 170 7.16 15.02 13.12
C ILE A 170 7.19 16.15 14.13
N LEU A 171 7.36 15.85 15.42
CA LEU A 171 7.35 16.84 16.49
C LEU A 171 8.76 17.34 16.81
N PRO A 172 8.98 18.66 16.90
CA PRO A 172 10.21 19.21 17.44
C PRO A 172 10.47 18.69 18.85
N LYS A 173 11.74 18.44 19.20
CA LYS A 173 12.14 17.86 20.51
C LYS A 173 11.49 18.53 21.72
N GLY A 174 11.29 19.86 21.70
CA GLY A 174 10.61 20.59 22.76
C GLY A 174 9.10 20.39 22.87
N ALA A 175 8.42 19.96 21.79
CA ALA A 175 6.98 19.68 21.83
C ALA A 175 6.69 18.31 22.47
N MET A 176 7.59 17.33 22.35
CA MET A 176 7.46 16.04 23.02
C MET A 176 7.57 16.16 24.54
N ASP A 177 8.47 16.98 25.02
CA ASP A 177 8.63 17.22 26.47
C ASP A 177 7.42 17.96 27.08
N ALA A 178 6.85 18.91 26.32
CA ALA A 178 5.62 19.60 26.70
C ALA A 178 4.40 18.65 26.73
N MET A 179 4.27 17.72 25.74
CA MET A 179 3.21 16.71 25.74
C MET A 179 3.35 15.69 26.87
N ARG A 180 4.58 15.25 27.19
CA ARG A 180 4.83 14.40 28.36
C ARG A 180 4.48 15.09 29.67
N ALA A 181 4.81 16.37 29.81
CA ALA A 181 4.45 17.16 30.98
C ALA A 181 2.93 17.35 31.13
N LEU A 182 2.20 17.53 30.03
CA LEU A 182 0.74 17.62 30.03
C LEU A 182 0.06 16.26 30.25
N GLY A 183 0.59 15.16 29.68
CA GLY A 183 0.08 13.80 29.88
C GLY A 183 0.30 13.27 31.30
N GLY A 184 1.44 13.57 31.90
CA GLY A 184 1.74 13.24 33.31
C GLY A 184 0.88 14.01 34.33
N ASN A 185 0.35 15.17 33.96
CA ASN A 185 -0.56 15.92 34.82
C ASN A 185 -2.03 15.49 34.71
N LEU A 186 -2.43 14.80 33.64
CA LEU A 186 -3.80 14.27 33.50
C LEU A 186 -4.03 13.00 34.33
N ASP A 187 -3.01 12.21 34.56
CA ASP A 187 -3.07 11.02 35.45
C ASP A 187 -2.94 11.42 36.94
N ALA A 188 -2.38 12.62 37.25
CA ALA A 188 -2.26 13.15 38.61
C ALA A 188 -3.47 13.97 39.07
N ALA A 189 -4.32 14.45 38.11
CA ALA A 189 -5.60 15.06 38.42
C ALA A 189 -6.68 13.99 38.49
N GLY A 190 -6.66 13.19 39.57
CA GLY A 190 -7.72 12.25 39.93
C GLY A 190 -9.05 12.97 40.01
N ILE A 191 -9.79 12.98 38.92
CA ILE A 191 -11.21 13.37 38.92
C ILE A 191 -11.96 12.23 39.59
N ASP A 192 -12.22 12.42 40.86
CA ASP A 192 -13.12 11.61 41.71
C ASP A 192 -14.50 11.55 41.05
N ARG A 193 -14.78 10.47 40.32
CA ARG A 193 -16.02 10.23 39.60
C ARG A 193 -17.23 9.89 40.51
N ASP A 194 -17.04 9.84 41.81
CA ASP A 194 -18.04 9.43 42.78
C ASP A 194 -18.85 10.60 43.38
N LYS A 195 -18.72 11.82 42.88
CA LYS A 195 -19.46 12.99 43.42
C LYS A 195 -20.36 13.70 42.42
N MET A 196 -20.95 12.98 41.46
CA MET A 196 -22.10 13.49 40.70
C MET A 196 -23.15 12.40 40.59
N GLN A 197 -23.87 12.20 41.67
CA GLN A 197 -25.27 11.72 41.69
C GLN A 197 -26.19 12.92 41.82
#